data_631413ea68ba10f66e36a7ab100566b2
#
_entry.id   631413ea68ba10f66e36a7ab100566b2
#
_cell.length_a   1.000
_cell.length_b   1.000
_cell.length_c   1.000
_cell.angle_alpha   90.00
_cell.angle_beta   90.00
_cell.angle_gamma   90.00
#
_symmetry.space_group_name_H-M   'P 1'
#
loop_
_entity.id
_entity.type
_entity.pdbx_description
1 polymer ?
#
loop_
_entity_poly.entity_id
_entity_poly.type
_entity_poly.pdbx_seq_one_letter_code
_entity_poly.pdbx_strand_id
1 'polypeptide(L)'
;MDENKDKEEKKQEFDIASENHYNEIQEDVEFVDEEEEKNPLLAIKKLRERLKQSQKERQEYLDGWQRMKADAVNGRRQDEEWRKEFVKFAEEKLISRLLPVLESFGMAMANKEAWEALPKDWRLGMEHINRELVSALSEHGLSEINPEIATMFDPKLQTTVSSVHTDDKNLDHSIASVVQRGYAVNGKVLKPARVNIFDSNSE
;
A
#
# COMPACT_ATOMS: atom_id res chain seq x y z
N MET A 1 -1.00 27.50 14.24
CA MET A 1 -0.04 28.42 14.91
C MET A 1 1.31 27.75 15.23
N ASP A 2 1.42 26.42 15.08
CA ASP A 2 2.63 25.65 15.43
C ASP A 2 3.66 25.46 14.30
N GLU A 3 3.24 25.48 13.03
CA GLU A 3 4.18 25.25 11.90
C GLU A 3 5.26 26.35 11.70
N ASN A 4 5.01 27.57 12.16
CA ASN A 4 5.99 28.64 12.04
C ASN A 4 7.06 28.59 13.14
N LYS A 5 6.72 28.08 14.34
CA LYS A 5 7.67 27.86 15.42
C LYS A 5 8.68 26.77 15.10
N ASP A 6 8.21 25.64 14.54
CA ASP A 6 9.07 24.52 14.13
C ASP A 6 10.06 24.91 13.03
N LYS A 7 9.68 25.84 12.15
CA LYS A 7 10.59 26.34 11.10
C LYS A 7 11.64 27.32 11.64
N GLU A 8 11.27 28.11 12.62
CA GLU A 8 12.20 29.03 13.27
C GLU A 8 13.20 28.32 14.19
N GLU A 9 12.75 27.28 14.93
CA GLU A 9 13.63 26.44 15.74
C GLU A 9 14.66 25.67 14.89
N LYS A 10 14.23 25.05 13.79
CA LYS A 10 15.13 24.35 12.86
C LYS A 10 16.10 25.28 12.15
N LYS A 11 15.72 26.53 11.91
CA LYS A 11 16.61 27.53 11.33
C LYS A 11 17.64 28.01 12.35
N GLN A 12 17.26 28.19 13.62
CA GLN A 12 18.19 28.51 14.70
C GLN A 12 19.17 27.38 14.98
N GLU A 13 18.74 26.10 14.99
CA GLU A 13 19.65 24.98 15.15
C GLU A 13 20.64 24.86 13.97
N PHE A 14 20.20 25.14 12.74
CA PHE A 14 21.10 25.15 11.58
C PHE A 14 22.10 26.30 11.63
N ASP A 15 21.68 27.49 12.04
CA ASP A 15 22.56 28.66 12.16
C ASP A 15 23.59 28.46 13.29
N ILE A 16 23.20 27.89 14.45
CA ILE A 16 24.11 27.55 15.56
C ILE A 16 25.11 26.46 15.15
N ALA A 17 24.65 25.42 14.41
CA ALA A 17 25.55 24.40 13.94
C ALA A 17 26.55 24.91 12.90
N SER A 18 26.14 25.87 12.05
CA SER A 18 27.02 26.50 11.06
C SER A 18 28.03 27.45 11.71
N GLU A 19 27.66 28.21 12.75
CA GLU A 19 28.59 29.05 13.49
C GLU A 19 29.63 28.26 14.31
N ASN A 20 29.20 27.17 14.94
CA ASN A 20 30.12 26.27 15.65
C ASN A 20 31.13 25.63 14.67
N HIS A 21 30.69 25.22 13.50
CA HIS A 21 31.58 24.65 12.48
C HIS A 21 32.54 25.70 11.90
N TYR A 22 32.10 26.95 11.78
CA TYR A 22 32.98 28.08 11.39
C TYR A 22 34.05 28.39 12.43
N ASN A 23 33.70 28.30 13.73
CA ASN A 23 34.64 28.53 14.82
C ASN A 23 35.66 27.39 14.98
N GLU A 24 35.24 26.11 14.81
CA GLU A 24 36.16 24.96 14.76
C GLU A 24 37.19 25.07 13.60
N ILE A 25 36.79 25.61 12.45
CA ILE A 25 37.71 25.81 11.31
C ILE A 25 38.73 26.93 11.60
N GLN A 26 38.40 27.91 12.45
CA GLN A 26 39.34 28.99 12.81
C GLN A 26 40.37 28.58 13.88
N GLU A 27 40.04 27.60 14.74
CA GLU A 27 41.00 27.12 15.76
C GLU A 27 42.08 26.19 15.13
N ASP A 28 41.83 25.58 13.97
CA ASP A 28 42.79 24.71 13.28
C ASP A 28 43.75 25.45 12.32
N VAL A 29 43.72 26.76 12.26
CA VAL A 29 44.74 27.56 11.56
C VAL A 29 46.00 27.68 12.44
N GLU A 30 46.74 26.58 12.57
CA GLU A 30 48.11 26.63 13.04
C GLU A 30 48.92 27.61 12.17
N PHE A 31 49.25 28.78 12.76
CA PHE A 31 50.20 29.69 12.14
C PHE A 31 51.49 28.94 11.90
N VAL A 32 52.09 29.17 10.73
CA VAL A 32 53.33 28.58 10.27
C VAL A 32 54.39 28.76 11.37
N ASP A 33 54.93 27.64 11.86
CA ASP A 33 56.00 27.65 12.85
C ASP A 33 57.21 28.53 12.37
N GLU A 34 57.79 29.34 13.24
CA GLU A 34 58.97 30.16 12.91
C GLU A 34 60.13 29.37 12.30
N GLU A 35 60.16 28.02 12.47
CA GLU A 35 61.11 27.13 11.82
C GLU A 35 60.80 26.89 10.33
N GLU A 36 59.56 27.05 9.88
CA GLU A 36 59.14 26.92 8.49
C GLU A 36 59.52 28.12 7.64
N GLU A 37 59.63 29.32 8.25
CA GLU A 37 60.15 30.52 7.58
C GLU A 37 61.64 30.34 7.13
N LYS A 38 62.39 29.49 7.84
CA LYS A 38 63.81 29.24 7.53
C LYS A 38 64.05 28.28 6.37
N ASN A 39 63.02 27.52 5.97
CA ASN A 39 63.18 26.60 4.84
C ASN A 39 61.90 26.54 3.94
N PRO A 40 61.78 27.46 3.00
CA PRO A 40 60.57 27.60 2.15
C PRO A 40 60.23 26.34 1.33
N LEU A 41 61.19 25.51 1.01
CA LEU A 41 60.97 24.27 0.24
C LEU A 41 60.24 23.23 1.10
N LEU A 42 60.55 23.12 2.37
CA LEU A 42 59.85 22.21 3.30
C LEU A 42 58.42 22.71 3.59
N ALA A 43 58.24 23.99 3.74
CA ALA A 43 56.90 24.60 3.91
C ALA A 43 56.01 24.32 2.68
N ILE A 44 56.52 24.51 1.48
CA ILE A 44 55.79 24.19 0.23
C ILE A 44 55.42 22.69 0.16
N LYS A 45 56.31 21.81 0.58
CA LYS A 45 56.05 20.37 0.56
C LYS A 45 54.93 20.04 1.54
N LYS A 46 54.94 20.51 2.78
CA LYS A 46 53.89 20.33 3.78
C LYS A 46 52.51 20.88 3.32
N LEU A 47 52.49 22.09 2.75
CA LEU A 47 51.30 22.72 2.23
C LEU A 47 50.70 21.91 1.07
N ARG A 48 51.52 21.32 0.19
CA ARG A 48 51.07 20.45 -0.89
C ARG A 48 50.46 19.16 -0.33
N GLU A 49 51.07 18.59 0.70
CA GLU A 49 50.53 17.38 1.35
C GLU A 49 49.19 17.67 2.05
N ARG A 50 49.07 18.77 2.81
CA ARG A 50 47.83 19.24 3.43
C ARG A 50 46.74 19.49 2.35
N LEU A 51 47.07 20.18 1.28
CA LEU A 51 46.18 20.43 0.16
C LEU A 51 45.66 19.13 -0.46
N LYS A 52 46.57 18.15 -0.71
CA LYS A 52 46.19 16.86 -1.23
C LYS A 52 45.29 16.08 -0.30
N GLN A 53 45.53 16.14 1.01
CA GLN A 53 44.71 15.51 2.02
C GLN A 53 43.32 16.14 2.06
N SER A 54 43.24 17.46 2.13
CA SER A 54 41.99 18.20 2.12
C SER A 54 41.15 17.94 0.85
N GLN A 55 41.82 17.84 -0.30
CA GLN A 55 41.14 17.48 -1.55
C GLN A 55 40.57 16.07 -1.51
N LYS A 56 41.30 15.11 -0.91
CA LYS A 56 40.84 13.74 -0.73
C LYS A 56 39.62 13.67 0.19
N GLU A 57 39.71 14.34 1.36
CA GLU A 57 38.60 14.40 2.32
C GLU A 57 37.35 15.05 1.71
N ARG A 58 37.55 16.16 0.99
CA ARG A 58 36.45 16.78 0.25
C ARG A 58 35.78 15.83 -0.72
N GLN A 59 36.56 15.02 -1.46
CA GLN A 59 36.02 14.06 -2.39
C GLN A 59 35.23 12.95 -1.67
N GLU A 60 35.78 12.44 -0.56
CA GLU A 60 35.11 11.44 0.28
C GLU A 60 33.78 11.96 0.85
N TYR A 61 33.75 13.22 1.32
CA TYR A 61 32.51 13.86 1.78
C TYR A 61 31.51 14.05 0.64
N LEU A 62 31.95 14.46 -0.55
CA LEU A 62 31.06 14.59 -1.72
C LEU A 62 30.46 13.24 -2.12
N ASP A 63 31.27 12.19 -2.17
CA ASP A 63 30.81 10.84 -2.52
C ASP A 63 29.85 10.32 -1.45
N GLY A 64 30.15 10.54 -0.18
CA GLY A 64 29.26 10.22 0.95
C GLY A 64 27.92 10.96 0.88
N TRP A 65 27.97 12.28 0.61
CA TRP A 65 26.78 13.11 0.45
C TRP A 65 25.91 12.67 -0.74
N GLN A 66 26.53 12.37 -1.89
CA GLN A 66 25.81 11.87 -3.06
C GLN A 66 25.11 10.53 -2.77
N ARG A 67 25.79 9.63 -2.04
CA ARG A 67 25.22 8.36 -1.62
C ARG A 67 24.02 8.57 -0.68
N MET A 68 24.20 9.37 0.37
CA MET A 68 23.10 9.68 1.31
C MET A 68 21.91 10.32 0.62
N LYS A 69 22.15 11.22 -0.36
CA LYS A 69 21.09 11.83 -1.14
C LYS A 69 20.33 10.79 -1.98
N ALA A 70 21.03 9.87 -2.62
CA ALA A 70 20.42 8.78 -3.38
C ALA A 70 19.60 7.85 -2.47
N ASP A 71 20.15 7.48 -1.31
CA ASP A 71 19.47 6.63 -0.33
C ASP A 71 18.22 7.30 0.23
N ALA A 72 18.27 8.61 0.52
CA ALA A 72 17.11 9.38 0.97
C ALA A 72 15.99 9.44 -0.08
N VAL A 73 16.34 9.60 -1.36
CA VAL A 73 15.35 9.57 -2.46
C VAL A 73 14.71 8.18 -2.59
N ASN A 74 15.53 7.13 -2.54
CA ASN A 74 15.05 5.75 -2.60
C ASN A 74 14.17 5.41 -1.40
N GLY A 75 14.58 5.83 -0.19
CA GLY A 75 13.79 5.63 1.03
C GLY A 75 12.41 6.29 0.95
N ARG A 76 12.34 7.56 0.50
CA ARG A 76 11.05 8.25 0.32
C ARG A 76 10.14 7.51 -0.66
N ARG A 77 10.69 7.01 -1.76
CA ARG A 77 9.91 6.25 -2.74
C ARG A 77 9.37 4.95 -2.15
N GLN A 78 10.19 4.22 -1.40
CA GLN A 78 9.77 3.01 -0.70
C GLN A 78 8.68 3.30 0.34
N ASP A 79 8.82 4.38 1.11
CA ASP A 79 7.82 4.80 2.09
C ASP A 79 6.47 5.14 1.44
N GLU A 80 6.49 5.81 0.28
CA GLU A 80 5.27 6.11 -0.48
C GLU A 80 4.59 4.84 -1.02
N GLU A 81 5.36 3.91 -1.55
CA GLU A 81 4.86 2.61 -2.01
C GLU A 81 4.26 1.82 -0.83
N TRP A 82 4.97 1.77 0.29
CA TRP A 82 4.51 1.09 1.49
C TRP A 82 3.24 1.71 2.09
N ARG A 83 3.12 3.06 2.10
CA ARG A 83 1.89 3.74 2.52
C ARG A 83 0.69 3.37 1.65
N LYS A 84 0.88 3.32 0.33
CA LYS A 84 -0.19 2.91 -0.61
C LYS A 84 -0.66 1.48 -0.36
N GLU A 85 0.28 0.57 -0.15
CA GLU A 85 -0.04 -0.82 0.19
C GLU A 85 -0.75 -0.92 1.55
N PHE A 86 -0.26 -0.20 2.56
CA PHE A 86 -0.85 -0.21 3.88
C PHE A 86 -2.31 0.24 3.89
N VAL A 87 -2.65 1.31 3.14
CA VAL A 87 -4.04 1.77 2.98
C VAL A 87 -4.90 0.67 2.36
N LYS A 88 -4.44 0.02 1.29
CA LYS A 88 -5.17 -1.10 0.66
C LYS A 88 -5.42 -2.26 1.64
N PHE A 89 -4.43 -2.63 2.45
CA PHE A 89 -4.58 -3.69 3.44
C PHE A 89 -5.54 -3.30 4.58
N ALA A 90 -5.53 -2.05 5.00
CA ALA A 90 -6.43 -1.55 6.03
C ALA A 90 -7.89 -1.59 5.55
N GLU A 91 -8.17 -1.16 4.34
CA GLU A 91 -9.48 -1.22 3.69
C GLU A 91 -9.96 -2.67 3.50
N GLU A 92 -9.08 -3.57 3.03
CA GLU A 92 -9.39 -5.00 2.86
C GLU A 92 -9.85 -5.63 4.18
N LYS A 93 -9.15 -5.33 5.28
CA LYS A 93 -9.50 -5.85 6.60
C LYS A 93 -10.85 -5.34 7.11
N LEU A 94 -11.16 -4.07 6.86
CA LEU A 94 -12.46 -3.48 7.23
C LEU A 94 -13.58 -4.10 6.39
N ILE A 95 -13.39 -4.15 5.08
CA ILE A 95 -14.38 -4.73 4.15
C ILE A 95 -14.65 -6.20 4.50
N SER A 96 -13.60 -6.99 4.75
CA SER A 96 -13.74 -8.40 5.15
C SER A 96 -14.59 -8.57 6.41
N ARG A 97 -14.54 -7.63 7.36
CA ARG A 97 -15.40 -7.66 8.56
C ARG A 97 -16.85 -7.23 8.30
N LEU A 98 -17.09 -6.49 7.23
CA LEU A 98 -18.44 -6.05 6.82
C LEU A 98 -19.13 -7.06 5.88
N LEU A 99 -18.38 -7.98 5.23
CA LEU A 99 -18.95 -9.01 4.35
C LEU A 99 -20.09 -9.82 5.02
N PRO A 100 -19.98 -10.27 6.29
CA PRO A 100 -21.08 -10.99 6.93
C PRO A 100 -22.39 -10.19 7.01
N VAL A 101 -22.31 -8.86 7.08
CA VAL A 101 -23.50 -7.99 7.06
C VAL A 101 -24.17 -8.04 5.70
N LEU A 102 -23.39 -7.89 4.61
CA LEU A 102 -23.90 -8.03 3.23
C LEU A 102 -24.53 -9.40 2.99
N GLU A 103 -23.89 -10.45 3.48
CA GLU A 103 -24.42 -11.82 3.37
C GLU A 103 -25.74 -12.00 4.11
N SER A 104 -25.85 -11.39 5.31
CA SER A 104 -27.10 -11.43 6.09
C SER A 104 -28.22 -10.72 5.35
N PHE A 105 -27.96 -9.58 4.71
CA PHE A 105 -28.92 -8.92 3.83
C PHE A 105 -29.30 -9.82 2.64
N GLY A 106 -28.32 -10.44 1.98
CA GLY A 106 -28.54 -11.36 0.87
C GLY A 106 -29.42 -12.56 1.26
N MET A 107 -29.15 -13.17 2.41
CA MET A 107 -29.96 -14.26 2.94
C MET A 107 -31.40 -13.83 3.28
N ALA A 108 -31.57 -12.66 3.89
CA ALA A 108 -32.89 -12.12 4.22
C ALA A 108 -33.74 -11.89 2.95
N MET A 109 -33.12 -11.34 1.89
CA MET A 109 -33.78 -11.09 0.61
C MET A 109 -34.01 -12.37 -0.23
N ALA A 110 -33.17 -13.40 -0.06
CA ALA A 110 -33.30 -14.68 -0.77
C ALA A 110 -34.52 -15.50 -0.31
N ASN A 111 -34.97 -15.33 0.92
CA ASN A 111 -36.16 -15.98 1.42
C ASN A 111 -37.40 -15.22 0.90
N LYS A 112 -37.83 -15.55 -0.33
CA LYS A 112 -38.89 -14.85 -1.05
C LYS A 112 -40.20 -14.80 -0.26
N GLU A 113 -40.60 -15.92 0.37
CA GLU A 113 -41.86 -16.01 1.11
C GLU A 113 -41.87 -15.06 2.30
N ALA A 114 -40.83 -15.05 3.11
CA ALA A 114 -40.72 -14.14 4.25
C ALA A 114 -40.52 -12.68 3.78
N TRP A 115 -39.78 -12.47 2.68
CA TRP A 115 -39.51 -11.14 2.14
C TRP A 115 -40.80 -10.49 1.56
N GLU A 116 -41.62 -11.25 0.83
CA GLU A 116 -42.86 -10.76 0.23
C GLU A 116 -43.97 -10.52 1.28
N ALA A 117 -43.90 -11.19 2.42
CA ALA A 117 -44.78 -10.94 3.55
C ALA A 117 -44.54 -9.60 4.24
N LEU A 118 -43.39 -8.96 4.05
CA LEU A 118 -43.09 -7.65 4.63
C LEU A 118 -43.82 -6.52 3.91
N PRO A 119 -44.15 -5.41 4.62
CA PRO A 119 -44.73 -4.22 4.00
C PRO A 119 -43.82 -3.68 2.91
N LYS A 120 -44.39 -3.23 1.78
CA LYS A 120 -43.67 -2.75 0.63
C LYS A 120 -42.63 -1.66 0.94
N ASP A 121 -43.02 -0.71 1.79
CA ASP A 121 -42.16 0.44 2.17
C ASP A 121 -40.94 -0.03 2.97
N TRP A 122 -41.08 -1.04 3.81
CA TRP A 122 -40.01 -1.67 4.54
C TRP A 122 -39.01 -2.37 3.59
N ARG A 123 -39.54 -3.14 2.64
CA ARG A 123 -38.65 -3.81 1.62
C ARG A 123 -37.82 -2.81 0.83
N LEU A 124 -38.49 -1.74 0.33
CA LEU A 124 -37.81 -0.68 -0.41
C LEU A 124 -36.75 0.03 0.44
N GLY A 125 -37.04 0.29 1.71
CA GLY A 125 -36.06 0.87 2.64
C GLY A 125 -34.82 -0.03 2.83
N MET A 126 -35.06 -1.33 3.07
CA MET A 126 -33.97 -2.30 3.26
C MET A 126 -33.14 -2.51 1.98
N GLU A 127 -33.78 -2.58 0.82
CA GLU A 127 -33.09 -2.65 -0.49
C GLU A 127 -32.25 -1.40 -0.75
N HIS A 128 -32.76 -0.22 -0.36
CA HIS A 128 -32.00 1.02 -0.48
C HIS A 128 -30.75 1.01 0.42
N ILE A 129 -30.91 0.64 1.70
CA ILE A 129 -29.78 0.54 2.64
C ILE A 129 -28.71 -0.44 2.12
N ASN A 130 -29.13 -1.61 1.64
CA ASN A 130 -28.20 -2.59 1.08
C ASN A 130 -27.48 -2.04 -0.15
N ARG A 131 -28.18 -1.34 -1.04
CA ARG A 131 -27.59 -0.72 -2.23
C ARG A 131 -26.55 0.34 -1.87
N GLU A 132 -26.88 1.22 -0.93
CA GLU A 132 -25.97 2.26 -0.44
C GLU A 132 -24.72 1.64 0.21
N LEU A 133 -24.90 0.57 1.01
CA LEU A 133 -23.75 -0.14 1.61
C LEU A 133 -22.84 -0.77 0.53
N VAL A 134 -23.43 -1.44 -0.46
CA VAL A 134 -22.66 -2.02 -1.58
C VAL A 134 -21.94 -0.92 -2.37
N SER A 135 -22.63 0.20 -2.64
CA SER A 135 -22.05 1.35 -3.35
C SER A 135 -20.85 1.92 -2.60
N ALA A 136 -21.01 2.20 -1.31
CA ALA A 136 -19.93 2.72 -0.47
C ALA A 136 -18.71 1.77 -0.43
N LEU A 137 -18.95 0.46 -0.28
CA LEU A 137 -17.85 -0.52 -0.30
C LEU A 137 -17.21 -0.67 -1.68
N SER A 138 -17.98 -0.46 -2.76
CA SER A 138 -17.45 -0.50 -4.13
C SER A 138 -16.50 0.67 -4.42
N GLU A 139 -16.75 1.84 -3.83
CA GLU A 139 -15.82 2.99 -3.90
C GLU A 139 -14.45 2.67 -3.25
N HIS A 140 -14.44 1.75 -2.29
CA HIS A 140 -13.24 1.22 -1.64
C HIS A 140 -12.71 -0.07 -2.28
N GLY A 141 -13.12 -0.35 -3.52
CA GLY A 141 -12.59 -1.43 -4.35
C GLY A 141 -13.26 -2.79 -4.16
N LEU A 142 -14.40 -2.88 -3.45
CA LEU A 142 -15.19 -4.10 -3.38
C LEU A 142 -15.82 -4.37 -4.75
N SER A 143 -15.71 -5.62 -5.22
CA SER A 143 -16.42 -6.14 -6.39
C SER A 143 -17.11 -7.45 -6.07
N GLU A 144 -18.33 -7.64 -6.58
CA GLU A 144 -19.05 -8.89 -6.45
C GLU A 144 -18.57 -9.89 -7.49
N ILE A 145 -18.40 -11.15 -7.08
CA ILE A 145 -18.17 -12.30 -7.96
C ILE A 145 -19.51 -13.01 -8.08
N ASN A 146 -20.22 -12.73 -9.16
CA ASN A 146 -21.51 -13.35 -9.49
C ASN A 146 -21.42 -13.98 -10.89
N PRO A 147 -20.94 -15.23 -10.98
CA PRO A 147 -20.75 -15.88 -12.26
C PRO A 147 -22.10 -16.16 -12.94
N GLU A 148 -22.11 -16.13 -14.26
CA GLU A 148 -23.30 -16.46 -15.05
C GLU A 148 -23.50 -17.98 -15.08
N ILE A 149 -24.76 -18.41 -15.15
CA ILE A 149 -25.15 -19.83 -15.32
C ILE A 149 -24.64 -20.30 -16.67
N ALA A 150 -24.27 -21.59 -16.76
CA ALA A 150 -23.70 -22.24 -17.93
C ALA A 150 -22.31 -21.72 -18.37
N THR A 151 -21.65 -20.85 -17.58
CA THR A 151 -20.23 -20.53 -17.78
C THR A 151 -19.33 -21.59 -17.13
N MET A 152 -18.13 -21.78 -17.65
CA MET A 152 -17.16 -22.73 -17.09
C MET A 152 -16.76 -22.33 -15.66
N PHE A 153 -16.64 -23.33 -14.79
CA PHE A 153 -16.18 -23.15 -13.41
C PHE A 153 -14.73 -22.67 -13.36
N ASP A 154 -14.48 -21.60 -12.60
CA ASP A 154 -13.11 -21.10 -12.32
C ASP A 154 -12.77 -21.29 -10.83
N PRO A 155 -11.84 -22.22 -10.51
CA PRO A 155 -11.42 -22.48 -9.12
C PRO A 155 -10.79 -21.27 -8.41
N LYS A 156 -10.34 -20.26 -9.14
CA LYS A 156 -9.75 -19.05 -8.55
C LYS A 156 -10.81 -18.10 -7.97
N LEU A 157 -11.99 -18.12 -8.55
CA LEU A 157 -13.09 -17.20 -8.21
C LEU A 157 -14.25 -17.88 -7.49
N GLN A 158 -14.34 -19.21 -7.58
CA GLN A 158 -15.51 -19.97 -7.21
C GLN A 158 -15.15 -21.22 -6.39
N THR A 159 -16.11 -21.68 -5.61
CA THR A 159 -16.03 -22.95 -4.86
C THR A 159 -17.29 -23.74 -5.08
N THR A 160 -17.14 -25.00 -5.42
CA THR A 160 -18.26 -25.95 -5.63
C THR A 160 -18.90 -26.32 -4.29
N VAL A 161 -20.23 -26.32 -4.24
CA VAL A 161 -21.02 -26.79 -3.08
C VAL A 161 -21.55 -28.18 -3.34
N SER A 162 -22.14 -28.40 -4.52
CA SER A 162 -22.67 -29.68 -4.98
C SER A 162 -22.59 -29.79 -6.50
N SER A 163 -22.71 -31.01 -7.03
CA SER A 163 -22.88 -31.27 -8.43
C SER A 163 -24.35 -31.60 -8.74
N VAL A 164 -24.79 -31.23 -9.92
CA VAL A 164 -26.13 -31.51 -10.47
C VAL A 164 -25.94 -32.33 -11.74
N HIS A 165 -26.60 -33.46 -11.80
CA HIS A 165 -26.50 -34.31 -12.98
C HIS A 165 -26.99 -33.61 -14.27
N THR A 166 -26.27 -33.84 -15.37
CA THR A 166 -26.66 -33.34 -16.70
C THR A 166 -26.37 -34.38 -17.78
N ASP A 167 -27.30 -34.52 -18.70
CA ASP A 167 -27.11 -35.33 -19.90
C ASP A 167 -26.39 -34.58 -21.04
N ASP A 168 -26.30 -33.25 -20.92
CA ASP A 168 -25.62 -32.38 -21.89
C ASP A 168 -24.13 -32.25 -21.59
N LYS A 169 -23.31 -32.95 -22.37
CA LYS A 169 -21.85 -32.89 -22.26
C LYS A 169 -21.26 -31.51 -22.48
N ASN A 170 -21.97 -30.57 -23.12
CA ASN A 170 -21.48 -29.20 -23.30
C ASN A 170 -21.57 -28.39 -22.01
N LEU A 171 -22.43 -28.81 -21.09
CA LEU A 171 -22.59 -28.15 -19.77
C LEU A 171 -21.71 -28.78 -18.70
N ASP A 172 -21.01 -29.88 -19.01
CA ASP A 172 -20.14 -30.53 -18.02
C ASP A 172 -19.11 -29.55 -17.42
N HIS A 173 -18.96 -29.56 -16.10
CA HIS A 173 -18.14 -28.62 -15.34
C HIS A 173 -18.53 -27.13 -15.46
N SER A 174 -19.70 -26.82 -16.01
CA SER A 174 -20.24 -25.46 -16.01
C SER A 174 -21.11 -25.19 -14.78
N ILE A 175 -21.39 -23.91 -14.53
CA ILE A 175 -22.15 -23.45 -13.36
C ILE A 175 -23.65 -23.79 -13.60
N ALA A 176 -24.20 -24.61 -12.71
CA ALA A 176 -25.63 -24.95 -12.71
C ALA A 176 -26.44 -23.87 -11.95
N SER A 177 -25.96 -23.42 -10.83
CA SER A 177 -26.58 -22.34 -10.05
C SER A 177 -25.60 -21.65 -9.12
N VAL A 178 -25.88 -20.39 -8.79
CA VAL A 178 -25.12 -19.62 -7.80
C VAL A 178 -25.84 -19.73 -6.46
N VAL A 179 -25.19 -20.38 -5.49
CA VAL A 179 -25.72 -20.54 -4.11
C VAL A 179 -25.46 -19.28 -3.30
N GLN A 180 -24.26 -18.71 -3.44
CA GLN A 180 -23.86 -17.51 -2.74
C GLN A 180 -22.85 -16.72 -3.59
N ARG A 181 -23.04 -15.41 -3.67
CA ARG A 181 -22.10 -14.52 -4.35
C ARG A 181 -20.76 -14.49 -3.63
N GLY A 182 -19.69 -14.35 -4.38
CA GLY A 182 -18.36 -14.08 -3.85
C GLY A 182 -18.03 -12.60 -3.86
N TYR A 183 -16.89 -12.28 -3.26
CA TYR A 183 -16.43 -10.89 -3.14
C TYR A 183 -14.92 -10.82 -3.32
N ALA A 184 -14.48 -9.81 -4.06
CA ALA A 184 -13.08 -9.46 -4.23
C ALA A 184 -12.85 -7.99 -3.88
N VAL A 185 -11.65 -7.65 -3.41
CA VAL A 185 -11.24 -6.27 -3.14
C VAL A 185 -9.96 -5.99 -3.90
N ASN A 186 -9.96 -4.95 -4.72
CA ASN A 186 -8.82 -4.58 -5.56
C ASN A 186 -8.23 -5.76 -6.37
N GLY A 187 -9.09 -6.66 -6.85
CA GLY A 187 -8.73 -7.84 -7.62
C GLY A 187 -8.29 -9.06 -6.79
N LYS A 188 -8.19 -8.94 -5.47
CA LYS A 188 -7.91 -10.08 -4.57
C LYS A 188 -9.21 -10.68 -4.07
N VAL A 189 -9.42 -11.97 -4.29
CA VAL A 189 -10.60 -12.68 -3.81
C VAL A 189 -10.55 -12.78 -2.29
N LEU A 190 -11.53 -12.17 -1.60
CA LEU A 190 -11.72 -12.31 -0.15
C LEU A 190 -12.60 -13.51 0.15
N LYS A 191 -13.62 -13.71 -0.67
CA LYS A 191 -14.54 -14.83 -0.54
C LYS A 191 -14.94 -15.32 -1.92
N PRO A 192 -14.67 -16.59 -2.28
CA PRO A 192 -15.08 -17.14 -3.56
C PRO A 192 -16.61 -17.28 -3.63
N ALA A 193 -17.19 -17.19 -4.83
CA ALA A 193 -18.59 -17.47 -5.03
C ALA A 193 -18.86 -18.97 -4.81
N ARG A 194 -19.94 -19.30 -4.14
CA ARG A 194 -20.36 -20.69 -3.94
C ARG A 194 -21.36 -21.07 -5.00
N VAL A 195 -21.02 -22.09 -5.78
CA VAL A 195 -21.80 -22.50 -6.95
C VAL A 195 -22.08 -24.00 -6.92
N ASN A 196 -23.17 -24.42 -7.54
CA ASN A 196 -23.36 -25.80 -7.97
C ASN A 196 -22.90 -25.93 -9.41
N ILE A 197 -22.24 -27.01 -9.74
CA ILE A 197 -21.76 -27.29 -11.11
C ILE A 197 -22.55 -28.44 -11.73
N PHE A 198 -22.64 -28.43 -13.04
CA PHE A 198 -23.11 -29.59 -13.77
C PHE A 198 -22.01 -30.67 -13.84
N ASP A 199 -22.41 -31.93 -13.69
CA ASP A 199 -21.51 -33.07 -13.80
C ASP A 199 -22.22 -34.19 -14.57
N SER A 200 -21.61 -34.57 -15.67
CA SER A 200 -22.14 -35.64 -16.53
C SER A 200 -21.92 -37.05 -15.97
N ASN A 201 -21.06 -37.18 -14.93
CA ASN A 201 -20.73 -38.48 -14.33
C ASN A 201 -21.33 -38.68 -12.93
N SER A 202 -22.07 -37.71 -12.38
CA SER A 202 -22.74 -37.87 -11.09
C SER A 202 -24.00 -38.72 -11.26
N GLU A 203 -24.04 -39.91 -10.64
CA GLU A 203 -25.27 -40.74 -10.48
C GLU A 203 -26.20 -40.12 -9.43
#